data_133897ce72f694eaea9c53bfbbe74ecd
#
_entry.id   133897ce72f694eaea9c53bfbbe74ecd
#
_cell.length_a   1.000
_cell.length_b   1.000
_cell.length_c   1.000
_cell.angle_alpha   90.00
_cell.angle_beta   90.00
_cell.angle_gamma   90.00
#
_symmetry.space_group_name_H-M   'P 1'
#
loop_
_entity.id
_entity.type
_entity.pdbx_description
1 polymer ?
#
loop_
_entity_poly.entity_id
_entity_poly.type
_entity_poly.pdbx_seq_one_letter_code
_entity_poly.pdbx_strand_id
1 'polypeptide(L)'
;MSETGKRAYVGFQFQRCCGEGMALIDRKSNAVIENLTDYKVVGLENLGLKDEGDPYAYKIQKLGQKYLLLQLEPLSRPEGYEVLSVREVTGLFAELRQTAVWFLGIYLAVFLIAGLFIYMMMRRTVEQMEKLQEVAEKQELLMGALSHEMRTPLTSIIGYSDTLRHVKLKDEQKDRALEHINREGKRLEALSGKMLQMLGLYQNHAIQMEMTMAGDLLNHVIDMEKEQAEKKAVHLKMECEAFSMKMDPALMESLLINLIDNALKATDAGGSIWVKAYEKAGKKIFEVSDTGMGIPEEEMGKITDAFYMVDKSRSRKEGGSGLGLALCVKVAELHGGFLQIESQPGEGTTVRAVF
;
A
#
# COMPACT_ATOMS: atom_id res chain seq x y z
N MET A 1 41.39 65.86 -56.29
CA MET A 1 41.63 64.37 -56.29
C MET A 1 40.54 63.72 -57.10
N SER A 2 40.93 62.89 -58.07
CA SER A 2 39.95 62.05 -58.81
C SER A 2 39.32 61.10 -57.83
N GLU A 3 38.10 60.65 -58.16
CA GLU A 3 37.37 59.67 -57.28
C GLU A 3 38.21 58.40 -57.00
N THR A 4 38.98 57.97 -57.99
CA THR A 4 39.93 56.85 -57.84
C THR A 4 41.04 57.12 -56.86
N GLY A 5 41.50 58.38 -56.81
CA GLY A 5 42.55 58.75 -55.84
C GLY A 5 42.04 58.89 -54.42
N LYS A 6 40.75 59.27 -54.25
CA LYS A 6 40.08 59.28 -52.93
C LYS A 6 39.89 57.90 -52.39
N ARG A 7 39.46 56.93 -53.24
CA ARG A 7 39.25 55.52 -52.84
C ARG A 7 40.56 54.85 -52.40
N ALA A 8 41.62 55.06 -53.17
CA ALA A 8 42.96 54.55 -52.82
C ALA A 8 43.50 55.13 -51.51
N TYR A 9 43.29 56.41 -51.25
CA TYR A 9 43.70 57.06 -50.01
C TYR A 9 42.89 56.55 -48.79
N VAL A 10 41.60 56.38 -48.92
CA VAL A 10 40.74 55.89 -47.85
C VAL A 10 41.05 54.41 -47.56
N GLY A 11 41.28 53.57 -48.58
CA GLY A 11 41.66 52.17 -48.43
C GLY A 11 43.04 52.07 -47.70
N PHE A 12 44.03 52.92 -48.05
CA PHE A 12 45.34 52.93 -47.38
C PHE A 12 45.21 53.34 -45.91
N GLN A 13 44.38 54.32 -45.56
CA GLN A 13 44.16 54.74 -44.19
C GLN A 13 43.39 53.65 -43.39
N PHE A 14 42.42 52.98 -44.02
CA PHE A 14 41.70 51.85 -43.43
C PHE A 14 42.65 50.70 -43.09
N GLN A 15 43.55 50.33 -43.99
CA GLN A 15 44.55 49.30 -43.75
C GLN A 15 45.49 49.58 -42.58
N ARG A 16 45.77 50.87 -42.30
CA ARG A 16 46.62 51.31 -41.17
C ARG A 16 45.89 51.40 -39.85
N CYS A 17 44.61 51.67 -39.88
CA CYS A 17 43.82 51.98 -38.68
C CYS A 17 42.91 50.85 -38.25
N CYS A 18 42.53 49.91 -39.12
CA CYS A 18 41.58 48.80 -38.83
C CYS A 18 42.34 47.47 -38.76
N GLY A 19 41.87 46.62 -37.86
CA GLY A 19 42.45 45.28 -37.64
C GLY A 19 41.92 44.21 -38.60
N GLU A 20 42.46 43.00 -38.45
CA GLU A 20 42.00 41.83 -39.19
C GLU A 20 40.50 41.58 -38.98
N GLY A 21 39.82 41.02 -39.97
CA GLY A 21 38.39 40.67 -39.91
C GLY A 21 37.47 41.81 -40.33
N MET A 22 37.96 42.87 -40.97
CA MET A 22 37.17 44.02 -41.43
C MET A 22 37.27 44.21 -42.94
N ALA A 23 36.23 44.69 -43.58
CA ALA A 23 36.25 45.10 -44.98
C ALA A 23 35.62 46.50 -45.11
N LEU A 24 36.22 47.31 -45.99
CA LEU A 24 35.75 48.64 -46.33
C LEU A 24 34.96 48.61 -47.62
N ILE A 25 33.73 49.14 -47.56
CA ILE A 25 32.79 49.12 -48.68
C ILE A 25 32.35 50.55 -49.00
N ASP A 26 32.36 50.92 -50.27
CA ASP A 26 31.80 52.14 -50.78
C ASP A 26 30.28 52.03 -50.90
N ARG A 27 29.54 52.81 -50.13
CA ARG A 27 28.10 52.80 -50.05
C ARG A 27 27.42 53.14 -51.38
N LYS A 28 28.02 53.98 -52.21
CA LYS A 28 27.44 54.43 -53.51
C LYS A 28 27.61 53.39 -54.60
N SER A 29 28.80 52.77 -54.70
CA SER A 29 29.09 51.82 -55.73
C SER A 29 28.89 50.35 -55.28
N ASN A 30 28.61 50.13 -53.99
CA ASN A 30 28.55 48.82 -53.38
C ASN A 30 29.83 47.94 -53.63
N ALA A 31 30.96 48.61 -53.90
CA ALA A 31 32.21 47.99 -54.19
C ALA A 31 33.04 47.80 -52.92
N VAL A 32 33.67 46.63 -52.75
CA VAL A 32 34.65 46.38 -51.71
C VAL A 32 35.92 47.10 -52.07
N ILE A 33 36.35 48.09 -51.24
CA ILE A 33 37.58 48.89 -51.49
C ILE A 33 38.77 48.13 -50.94
N GLU A 34 38.68 47.62 -49.76
CA GLU A 34 39.71 46.88 -49.06
C GLU A 34 39.10 45.73 -48.27
N ASN A 35 39.71 44.56 -48.30
CA ASN A 35 39.21 43.39 -47.57
C ASN A 35 40.36 42.81 -46.74
N LEU A 36 40.26 43.01 -45.42
CA LEU A 36 41.20 42.49 -44.43
C LEU A 36 40.60 41.25 -43.71
N THR A 37 39.54 40.68 -44.27
CA THR A 37 38.90 39.47 -43.74
C THR A 37 39.50 38.24 -44.44
N ASP A 38 39.47 37.11 -43.77
CA ASP A 38 39.81 35.79 -44.36
C ASP A 38 38.75 35.29 -45.34
N TYR A 39 37.66 36.05 -45.55
CA TYR A 39 36.51 35.66 -46.34
C TYR A 39 36.36 36.50 -47.59
N LYS A 40 35.87 35.89 -48.66
CA LYS A 40 35.57 36.59 -49.89
C LYS A 40 34.29 37.43 -49.74
N VAL A 41 34.43 38.70 -49.49
CA VAL A 41 33.33 39.66 -49.38
C VAL A 41 32.91 40.10 -50.77
N VAL A 42 31.67 39.81 -51.18
CA VAL A 42 31.11 40.13 -52.50
C VAL A 42 29.92 41.05 -52.27
N GLY A 43 30.14 42.37 -52.20
CA GLY A 43 29.15 43.44 -52.14
C GLY A 43 27.99 43.27 -51.09
N LEU A 44 27.41 44.35 -50.64
CA LEU A 44 26.38 44.38 -49.60
C LEU A 44 25.05 43.75 -50.02
N GLU A 45 24.72 43.77 -51.31
CA GLU A 45 23.42 43.26 -51.82
C GLU A 45 23.28 41.77 -51.63
N ASN A 46 24.36 41.01 -51.69
CA ASN A 46 24.38 39.56 -51.50
C ASN A 46 24.39 39.13 -50.02
N LEU A 47 24.65 40.07 -49.10
CA LEU A 47 24.72 39.77 -47.66
C LEU A 47 23.37 39.89 -46.95
N GLY A 48 22.38 40.57 -47.57
CA GLY A 48 21.05 40.73 -47.00
C GLY A 48 21.06 41.50 -45.66
N LEU A 49 22.00 42.47 -45.54
CA LEU A 49 22.21 43.29 -44.33
C LEU A 49 21.51 44.63 -44.34
N LYS A 50 20.78 44.98 -45.41
CA LYS A 50 20.03 46.25 -45.47
C LYS A 50 18.67 46.08 -44.78
N ASP A 51 18.58 46.57 -43.55
CA ASP A 51 17.29 47.00 -42.96
C ASP A 51 17.22 48.51 -43.13
N GLU A 52 16.16 48.99 -43.79
CA GLU A 52 15.94 50.40 -44.03
C GLU A 52 15.61 51.14 -42.71
N GLY A 53 16.63 51.54 -41.99
CA GLY A 53 16.47 52.38 -40.79
C GLY A 53 17.44 52.16 -39.65
N ASP A 54 18.15 51.04 -39.59
CA ASP A 54 19.14 50.79 -38.55
C ASP A 54 20.56 51.05 -39.09
N PRO A 55 21.31 52.03 -38.55
CA PRO A 55 22.70 52.29 -38.95
C PRO A 55 23.64 51.17 -38.55
N TYR A 56 23.22 50.21 -37.70
CA TYR A 56 24.01 49.09 -37.22
C TYR A 56 23.34 47.75 -37.58
N ALA A 57 23.43 47.37 -38.87
CA ALA A 57 22.89 46.09 -39.29
C ALA A 57 23.81 44.92 -38.92
N TYR A 58 23.26 43.89 -38.31
CA TYR A 58 24.01 42.67 -38.04
C TYR A 58 23.27 41.44 -38.57
N LYS A 59 24.04 40.40 -38.92
CA LYS A 59 23.50 39.11 -39.37
C LYS A 59 24.44 37.97 -39.01
N ILE A 60 23.84 36.86 -38.59
CA ILE A 60 24.58 35.62 -38.42
C ILE A 60 24.40 34.78 -39.68
N GLN A 61 25.50 34.48 -40.35
CA GLN A 61 25.49 33.66 -41.57
C GLN A 61 26.32 32.39 -41.38
N LYS A 62 25.73 31.27 -41.82
CA LYS A 62 26.45 29.98 -41.82
C LYS A 62 27.21 29.82 -43.13
N LEU A 63 28.52 29.67 -43.05
CA LEU A 63 29.38 29.40 -44.18
C LEU A 63 30.11 28.04 -43.99
N GLY A 64 29.62 26.99 -44.62
CA GLY A 64 30.10 25.64 -44.37
C GLY A 64 29.83 25.17 -42.94
N GLN A 65 30.89 24.91 -42.19
CA GLN A 65 30.83 24.54 -40.76
C GLN A 65 30.98 25.71 -39.79
N LYS A 66 31.24 26.92 -40.32
CA LYS A 66 31.50 28.12 -39.51
C LYS A 66 30.27 29.03 -39.44
N TYR A 67 30.03 29.64 -38.30
CA TYR A 67 29.06 30.70 -38.11
C TYR A 67 29.77 32.02 -38.01
N LEU A 68 29.42 32.94 -38.88
CA LEU A 68 30.02 34.27 -38.97
C LEU A 68 29.01 35.31 -38.52
N LEU A 69 29.37 36.18 -37.60
CA LEU A 69 28.66 37.40 -37.26
C LEU A 69 29.15 38.49 -38.18
N LEU A 70 28.27 38.97 -39.02
CA LEU A 70 28.49 40.10 -39.91
C LEU A 70 27.86 41.32 -39.26
N GLN A 71 28.64 42.40 -39.09
CA GLN A 71 28.19 43.67 -38.53
C GLN A 71 28.62 44.78 -39.46
N LEU A 72 27.64 45.59 -39.89
CA LEU A 72 27.89 46.73 -40.78
C LEU A 72 27.76 48.03 -39.98
N GLU A 73 28.79 48.86 -40.05
CA GLU A 73 28.82 50.14 -39.38
C GLU A 73 29.16 51.26 -40.36
N PRO A 74 28.45 52.37 -40.39
CA PRO A 74 28.82 53.53 -41.21
C PRO A 74 30.07 54.20 -40.70
N LEU A 75 30.97 54.56 -41.57
CA LEU A 75 32.19 55.30 -41.21
C LEU A 75 31.82 56.78 -40.99
N SER A 76 32.15 57.29 -39.82
CA SER A 76 31.81 58.70 -39.48
C SER A 76 32.60 59.71 -40.32
N ARG A 77 33.81 59.39 -40.69
CA ARG A 77 34.67 60.17 -41.64
C ARG A 77 35.68 59.29 -42.33
N PRO A 78 35.84 59.33 -43.65
CA PRO A 78 35.06 60.14 -44.60
C PRO A 78 33.64 59.56 -44.84
N GLU A 79 32.65 60.43 -45.03
CA GLU A 79 31.26 60.00 -45.31
C GLU A 79 31.14 59.21 -46.64
N GLY A 80 30.25 58.25 -46.69
CA GLY A 80 29.97 57.45 -47.87
C GLY A 80 30.63 56.05 -47.89
N TYR A 81 31.30 55.67 -46.79
CA TYR A 81 31.89 54.36 -46.63
C TYR A 81 31.27 53.63 -45.45
N GLU A 82 31.25 52.31 -45.53
CA GLU A 82 30.76 51.38 -44.47
C GLU A 82 31.85 50.37 -44.16
N VAL A 83 31.96 50.00 -42.90
CA VAL A 83 32.88 48.96 -42.41
C VAL A 83 32.07 47.71 -42.11
N LEU A 84 32.38 46.63 -42.79
CA LEU A 84 31.87 45.30 -42.48
C LEU A 84 32.85 44.59 -41.54
N SER A 85 32.42 44.32 -40.32
CA SER A 85 33.15 43.47 -39.39
C SER A 85 32.66 42.04 -39.53
N VAL A 86 33.59 41.10 -39.67
CA VAL A 86 33.32 39.67 -39.78
C VAL A 86 33.99 38.96 -38.62
N ARG A 87 33.17 38.39 -37.72
CA ARG A 87 33.73 37.64 -36.58
C ARG A 87 33.22 36.19 -36.62
N GLU A 88 34.13 35.27 -36.40
CA GLU A 88 33.76 33.86 -36.27
C GLU A 88 33.15 33.61 -34.87
N VAL A 89 31.91 33.13 -34.83
CA VAL A 89 31.15 32.82 -33.60
C VAL A 89 30.81 31.34 -33.47
N THR A 90 31.51 30.49 -34.22
CA THR A 90 31.30 29.04 -34.26
C THR A 90 31.42 28.40 -32.87
N GLY A 91 32.44 28.85 -32.08
CA GLY A 91 32.66 28.37 -30.72
C GLY A 91 31.48 28.61 -29.79
N LEU A 92 30.86 29.80 -29.86
CA LEU A 92 29.70 30.15 -29.06
C LEU A 92 28.50 29.19 -29.33
N PHE A 93 28.27 28.88 -30.61
CA PHE A 93 27.20 27.92 -30.98
C PHE A 93 27.52 26.48 -30.56
N ALA A 94 28.79 26.10 -30.55
CA ALA A 94 29.21 24.78 -30.06
C ALA A 94 28.97 24.64 -28.53
N GLU A 95 29.34 25.66 -27.76
CA GLU A 95 29.09 25.72 -26.31
C GLU A 95 27.60 25.71 -25.99
N LEU A 96 26.80 26.53 -26.69
CA LEU A 96 25.33 26.55 -26.51
C LEU A 96 24.72 25.21 -26.80
N ARG A 97 25.16 24.51 -27.85
CA ARG A 97 24.67 23.17 -28.18
C ARG A 97 25.05 22.17 -27.11
N GLN A 98 26.26 22.21 -26.61
CA GLN A 98 26.72 21.30 -25.57
C GLN A 98 25.91 21.50 -24.26
N THR A 99 25.72 22.75 -23.85
CA THR A 99 24.91 23.07 -22.66
C THR A 99 23.48 22.66 -22.82
N ALA A 100 22.86 22.87 -24.00
CA ALA A 100 21.51 22.42 -24.30
C ALA A 100 21.35 20.90 -24.19
N VAL A 101 22.33 20.11 -24.66
CA VAL A 101 22.33 18.64 -24.52
C VAL A 101 22.40 18.22 -23.04
N TRP A 102 23.23 18.88 -22.24
CA TRP A 102 23.31 18.61 -20.80
C TRP A 102 21.98 18.92 -20.09
N PHE A 103 21.36 20.05 -20.37
CA PHE A 103 20.05 20.40 -19.81
C PHE A 103 18.98 19.39 -20.22
N LEU A 104 18.94 18.99 -21.48
CA LEU A 104 18.00 17.96 -21.95
C LEU A 104 18.18 16.63 -21.21
N GLY A 105 19.45 16.22 -21.00
CA GLY A 105 19.78 15.01 -20.22
C GLY A 105 19.30 15.10 -18.77
N ILE A 106 19.53 16.24 -18.12
CA ILE A 106 19.06 16.47 -16.73
C ILE A 106 17.52 16.44 -16.66
N TYR A 107 16.83 17.12 -17.58
CA TYR A 107 15.36 17.10 -17.61
C TYR A 107 14.81 15.70 -17.82
N LEU A 108 15.41 14.91 -18.73
CA LEU A 108 15.01 13.53 -18.95
C LEU A 108 15.19 12.66 -17.69
N ALA A 109 16.35 12.81 -17.03
CA ALA A 109 16.64 12.09 -15.78
C ALA A 109 15.64 12.44 -14.67
N VAL A 110 15.36 13.73 -14.45
CA VAL A 110 14.37 14.19 -13.46
C VAL A 110 12.98 13.66 -13.79
N PHE A 111 12.58 13.69 -15.05
CA PHE A 111 11.28 13.16 -15.49
C PHE A 111 11.15 11.67 -15.22
N LEU A 112 12.20 10.87 -15.50
CA LEU A 112 12.21 9.44 -15.24
C LEU A 112 12.16 9.12 -13.74
N ILE A 113 12.91 9.86 -12.93
CA ILE A 113 12.91 9.69 -11.46
C ILE A 113 11.53 10.03 -10.90
N ALA A 114 10.93 11.14 -11.33
CA ALA A 114 9.58 11.53 -10.91
C ALA A 114 8.52 10.50 -11.34
N GLY A 115 8.61 9.99 -12.56
CA GLY A 115 7.73 8.93 -13.05
C GLY A 115 7.84 7.65 -12.23
N LEU A 116 9.06 7.21 -11.91
CA LEU A 116 9.31 6.04 -11.06
C LEU A 116 8.76 6.25 -9.64
N PHE A 117 8.95 7.44 -9.08
CA PHE A 117 8.43 7.78 -7.75
C PHE A 117 6.89 7.75 -7.71
N ILE A 118 6.23 8.36 -8.71
CA ILE A 118 4.77 8.34 -8.85
C ILE A 118 4.27 6.89 -9.01
N TYR A 119 4.94 6.09 -9.85
CA TYR A 119 4.60 4.68 -10.03
C TYR A 119 4.67 3.88 -8.72
N MET A 120 5.75 4.05 -7.94
CA MET A 120 5.90 3.40 -6.64
C MET A 120 4.83 3.84 -5.63
N MET A 121 4.50 5.15 -5.59
CA MET A 121 3.42 5.66 -4.75
C MET A 121 2.06 5.07 -5.15
N MET A 122 1.73 5.10 -6.44
CA MET A 122 0.47 4.53 -6.94
C MET A 122 0.36 3.04 -6.58
N ARG A 123 1.41 2.27 -6.80
CA ARG A 123 1.41 0.84 -6.46
C ARG A 123 1.12 0.60 -4.97
N ARG A 124 1.79 1.35 -4.08
CA ARG A 124 1.52 1.27 -2.63
C ARG A 124 0.08 1.63 -2.27
N THR A 125 -0.45 2.67 -2.90
CA THR A 125 -1.83 3.13 -2.64
C THR A 125 -2.85 2.07 -3.10
N VAL A 126 -2.63 1.46 -4.27
CA VAL A 126 -3.49 0.37 -4.77
C VAL A 126 -3.46 -0.83 -3.82
N GLU A 127 -2.27 -1.30 -3.41
CA GLU A 127 -2.13 -2.40 -2.45
C GLU A 127 -2.81 -2.11 -1.10
N GLN A 128 -2.77 -0.86 -0.63
CA GLN A 128 -3.49 -0.45 0.58
C GLN A 128 -5.01 -0.42 0.39
N MET A 129 -5.48 0.07 -0.77
CA MET A 129 -6.91 0.08 -1.09
C MET A 129 -7.47 -1.32 -1.21
N GLU A 130 -6.76 -2.26 -1.86
CA GLU A 130 -7.18 -3.66 -1.95
C GLU A 130 -7.32 -4.30 -0.56
N LYS A 131 -6.36 -4.07 0.35
CA LYS A 131 -6.44 -4.56 1.73
C LYS A 131 -7.61 -3.95 2.50
N LEU A 132 -7.86 -2.65 2.34
CA LEU A 132 -9.00 -1.98 2.98
C LEU A 132 -10.33 -2.50 2.45
N GLN A 133 -10.41 -2.74 1.15
CA GLN A 133 -11.60 -3.31 0.52
C GLN A 133 -11.86 -4.74 1.01
N GLU A 134 -10.83 -5.58 1.08
CA GLU A 134 -10.95 -6.95 1.63
C GLU A 134 -11.46 -6.95 3.08
N VAL A 135 -10.95 -6.03 3.92
CA VAL A 135 -11.41 -5.87 5.30
C VAL A 135 -12.88 -5.42 5.35
N ALA A 136 -13.24 -4.44 4.50
CA ALA A 136 -14.62 -3.94 4.43
C ALA A 136 -15.61 -5.03 3.98
N GLU A 137 -15.27 -5.80 2.94
CA GLU A 137 -16.08 -6.92 2.45
C GLU A 137 -16.27 -8.01 3.54
N LYS A 138 -15.19 -8.35 4.26
CA LYS A 138 -15.27 -9.29 5.39
C LYS A 138 -16.16 -8.75 6.51
N GLN A 139 -16.09 -7.45 6.82
CA GLN A 139 -16.97 -6.83 7.82
C GLN A 139 -18.42 -6.84 7.37
N GLU A 140 -18.71 -6.56 6.12
CA GLU A 140 -20.07 -6.59 5.57
C GLU A 140 -20.68 -8.00 5.63
N LEU A 141 -19.91 -9.02 5.21
CA LEU A 141 -20.32 -10.42 5.33
C LEU A 141 -20.61 -10.83 6.78
N LEU A 142 -19.74 -10.44 7.72
CA LEU A 142 -19.93 -10.68 9.15
C LEU A 142 -21.20 -10.02 9.68
N MET A 143 -21.47 -8.77 9.30
CA MET A 143 -22.68 -8.04 9.71
C MET A 143 -23.95 -8.65 9.13
N GLY A 144 -23.93 -9.10 7.88
CA GLY A 144 -25.04 -9.82 7.24
C GLY A 144 -25.37 -11.13 7.96
N ALA A 145 -24.34 -11.94 8.23
CA ALA A 145 -24.48 -13.21 8.95
C ALA A 145 -24.93 -13.00 10.40
N LEU A 146 -24.39 -11.99 11.11
CA LEU A 146 -24.84 -11.61 12.45
C LEU A 146 -26.33 -11.27 12.47
N SER A 147 -26.79 -10.43 11.55
CA SER A 147 -28.17 -10.01 11.45
C SER A 147 -29.11 -11.23 11.31
N HIS A 148 -28.65 -12.22 10.55
CA HIS A 148 -29.40 -13.48 10.36
C HIS A 148 -29.40 -14.33 11.63
N GLU A 149 -28.25 -14.52 12.28
CA GLU A 149 -28.12 -15.34 13.49
C GLU A 149 -28.74 -14.69 14.74
N MET A 150 -28.90 -13.37 14.79
CA MET A 150 -29.63 -12.65 15.85
C MET A 150 -31.15 -12.72 15.64
N ARG A 151 -31.63 -12.74 14.41
CA ARG A 151 -33.08 -12.77 14.12
C ARG A 151 -33.74 -14.05 14.67
N THR A 152 -33.08 -15.18 14.56
CA THR A 152 -33.65 -16.50 15.00
C THR A 152 -33.94 -16.53 16.49
N PRO A 153 -32.98 -16.26 17.43
CA PRO A 153 -33.28 -16.25 18.86
C PRO A 153 -34.26 -15.15 19.25
N LEU A 154 -34.19 -13.97 18.61
CA LEU A 154 -35.11 -12.87 18.88
C LEU A 154 -36.54 -13.25 18.52
N THR A 155 -36.76 -13.88 17.36
CA THR A 155 -38.08 -14.37 16.95
C THR A 155 -38.61 -15.42 17.94
N SER A 156 -37.75 -16.31 18.45
CA SER A 156 -38.08 -17.30 19.47
C SER A 156 -38.51 -16.64 20.79
N ILE A 157 -37.73 -15.66 21.27
CA ILE A 157 -38.06 -14.90 22.49
C ILE A 157 -39.43 -14.22 22.37
N ILE A 158 -39.67 -13.52 21.24
CA ILE A 158 -40.93 -12.84 20.99
C ILE A 158 -42.08 -13.85 20.95
N GLY A 159 -41.92 -14.97 20.23
CA GLY A 159 -42.98 -15.99 20.10
C GLY A 159 -43.37 -16.63 21.44
N TYR A 160 -42.40 -17.01 22.29
CA TYR A 160 -42.67 -17.52 23.62
C TYR A 160 -43.25 -16.46 24.56
N SER A 161 -42.79 -15.21 24.46
CA SER A 161 -43.37 -14.09 25.20
C SER A 161 -44.85 -13.83 24.85
N ASP A 162 -45.17 -13.84 23.53
CA ASP A 162 -46.54 -13.69 23.07
C ASP A 162 -47.42 -14.86 23.48
N THR A 163 -46.89 -16.09 23.47
CA THR A 163 -47.60 -17.28 23.96
C THR A 163 -47.91 -17.15 25.44
N LEU A 164 -46.96 -16.70 26.27
CA LEU A 164 -47.16 -16.46 27.70
C LEU A 164 -48.23 -15.39 27.98
N ARG A 165 -48.38 -14.39 27.09
CA ARG A 165 -49.33 -13.27 27.26
C ARG A 165 -50.76 -13.64 26.82
N HIS A 166 -50.89 -14.45 25.77
CA HIS A 166 -52.18 -14.63 25.10
C HIS A 166 -52.77 -16.03 25.27
N VAL A 167 -52.01 -17.01 25.75
CA VAL A 167 -52.46 -18.40 25.90
C VAL A 167 -52.48 -18.79 27.37
N LYS A 168 -53.56 -19.41 27.83
CA LYS A 168 -53.61 -20.01 29.15
C LYS A 168 -52.82 -21.31 29.17
N LEU A 169 -51.61 -21.23 29.74
CA LEU A 169 -50.68 -22.35 29.88
C LEU A 169 -50.76 -22.94 31.29
N LYS A 170 -50.43 -24.25 31.40
CA LYS A 170 -50.15 -24.91 32.68
C LYS A 170 -48.80 -24.39 33.20
N ASP A 171 -48.62 -24.46 34.53
CA ASP A 171 -47.39 -23.88 35.17
C ASP A 171 -46.11 -24.49 34.62
N GLU A 172 -46.05 -25.81 34.40
CA GLU A 172 -44.92 -26.45 33.74
C GLU A 172 -44.61 -25.92 32.32
N GLN A 173 -45.67 -25.53 31.57
CA GLN A 173 -45.50 -24.95 30.24
C GLN A 173 -45.03 -23.51 30.29
N LYS A 174 -45.44 -22.75 31.31
CA LYS A 174 -44.91 -21.39 31.57
C LYS A 174 -43.44 -21.43 31.92
N ASP A 175 -43.05 -22.34 32.84
CA ASP A 175 -41.66 -22.49 33.26
C ASP A 175 -40.76 -22.86 32.08
N ARG A 176 -41.18 -23.80 31.23
CA ARG A 176 -40.45 -24.15 30.00
C ARG A 176 -40.32 -22.97 29.02
N ALA A 177 -41.39 -22.18 28.88
CA ALA A 177 -41.34 -21.00 28.01
C ALA A 177 -40.39 -19.92 28.53
N LEU A 178 -40.40 -19.68 29.86
CA LEU A 178 -39.47 -18.77 30.52
C LEU A 178 -38.00 -19.25 30.40
N GLU A 179 -37.79 -20.54 30.57
CA GLU A 179 -36.47 -21.16 30.41
C GLU A 179 -35.97 -21.02 28.99
N HIS A 180 -36.81 -21.19 27.96
CA HIS A 180 -36.50 -20.94 26.58
C HIS A 180 -36.12 -19.47 26.32
N ILE A 181 -36.87 -18.51 26.83
CA ILE A 181 -36.60 -17.08 26.70
C ILE A 181 -35.22 -16.74 27.32
N ASN A 182 -34.97 -17.24 28.54
CA ASN A 182 -33.69 -17.00 29.23
C ASN A 182 -32.51 -17.60 28.48
N ARG A 183 -32.66 -18.85 27.97
CA ARG A 183 -31.59 -19.50 27.19
C ARG A 183 -31.29 -18.75 25.89
N GLU A 184 -32.29 -18.33 25.13
CA GLU A 184 -32.08 -17.58 23.90
C GLU A 184 -31.54 -16.15 24.17
N GLY A 185 -31.93 -15.53 25.30
CA GLY A 185 -31.35 -14.25 25.76
C GLY A 185 -29.86 -14.36 26.06
N LYS A 186 -29.45 -15.37 26.84
CA LYS A 186 -28.02 -15.64 27.12
C LYS A 186 -27.22 -15.95 25.85
N ARG A 187 -27.85 -16.66 24.90
CA ARG A 187 -27.22 -16.94 23.60
C ARG A 187 -26.98 -15.66 22.79
N LEU A 188 -27.95 -14.73 22.78
CA LEU A 188 -27.83 -13.43 22.13
C LEU A 188 -26.71 -12.58 22.75
N GLU A 189 -26.62 -12.58 24.08
CA GLU A 189 -25.57 -11.90 24.81
C GLU A 189 -24.17 -12.44 24.44
N ALA A 190 -23.98 -13.76 24.44
CA ALA A 190 -22.74 -14.41 24.07
C ALA A 190 -22.38 -14.16 22.59
N LEU A 191 -23.35 -14.18 21.68
CA LEU A 191 -23.16 -13.88 20.26
C LEU A 191 -22.70 -12.42 20.06
N SER A 192 -23.37 -11.48 20.74
CA SER A 192 -23.02 -10.04 20.70
C SER A 192 -21.61 -9.79 21.22
N GLY A 193 -21.23 -10.42 22.34
CA GLY A 193 -19.87 -10.30 22.90
C GLY A 193 -18.80 -10.80 21.94
N LYS A 194 -18.95 -12.00 21.39
CA LYS A 194 -17.99 -12.56 20.40
C LYS A 194 -17.91 -11.71 19.13
N MET A 195 -19.01 -11.13 18.68
CA MET A 195 -19.03 -10.24 17.53
C MET A 195 -18.30 -8.92 17.79
N LEU A 196 -18.52 -8.29 18.96
CA LEU A 196 -17.80 -7.07 19.33
C LEU A 196 -16.29 -7.33 19.42
N GLN A 197 -15.88 -8.47 19.98
CA GLN A 197 -14.49 -8.88 20.02
C GLN A 197 -13.92 -9.04 18.60
N MET A 198 -14.64 -9.75 17.73
CA MET A 198 -14.23 -9.94 16.33
C MET A 198 -14.07 -8.61 15.57
N LEU A 199 -15.06 -7.70 15.70
CA LEU A 199 -14.98 -6.36 15.10
C LEU A 199 -13.79 -5.55 15.62
N GLY A 200 -13.51 -5.63 16.92
CA GLY A 200 -12.34 -5.00 17.53
C GLY A 200 -11.04 -5.48 16.92
N LEU A 201 -10.91 -6.78 16.63
CA LEU A 201 -9.73 -7.36 15.99
C LEU A 201 -9.56 -6.94 14.51
N TYR A 202 -10.64 -6.62 13.81
CA TYR A 202 -10.57 -6.08 12.44
C TYR A 202 -10.25 -4.58 12.39
N GLN A 203 -10.53 -3.83 13.46
CA GLN A 203 -10.30 -2.38 13.53
C GLN A 203 -8.87 -1.97 13.95
N ASN A 204 -7.92 -2.90 13.95
CA ASN A 204 -6.52 -2.64 14.35
C ASN A 204 -6.37 -1.90 15.70
N HIS A 205 -7.17 -2.26 16.69
CA HIS A 205 -6.89 -1.80 18.05
C HIS A 205 -5.48 -2.28 18.43
N ALA A 206 -4.69 -1.38 18.99
CA ALA A 206 -3.31 -1.66 19.35
C ALA A 206 -3.24 -2.90 20.26
N ILE A 207 -2.70 -3.99 19.73
CA ILE A 207 -2.48 -5.23 20.46
C ILE A 207 -1.45 -4.94 21.55
N GLN A 208 -1.76 -5.26 22.79
CA GLN A 208 -0.87 -5.03 23.95
C GLN A 208 0.07 -6.22 24.11
N MET A 209 1.10 -6.25 23.29
CA MET A 209 2.11 -7.31 23.29
C MET A 209 3.05 -7.17 24.50
N GLU A 210 3.00 -8.13 25.43
CA GLU A 210 3.92 -8.23 26.57
C GLU A 210 4.57 -9.62 26.66
N MET A 211 5.70 -9.70 27.36
CA MET A 211 6.38 -10.98 27.62
C MET A 211 5.61 -11.76 28.67
N THR A 212 4.98 -12.85 28.25
CA THR A 212 4.13 -13.67 29.10
C THR A 212 4.66 -15.11 29.16
N MET A 213 4.66 -15.71 30.33
CA MET A 213 4.97 -17.11 30.55
C MET A 213 3.79 -18.00 30.09
N ALA A 214 4.06 -18.99 29.26
CA ALA A 214 3.02 -19.90 28.78
C ALA A 214 2.32 -20.65 29.92
N GLY A 215 3.07 -21.05 30.94
CA GLY A 215 2.54 -21.74 32.11
C GLY A 215 1.54 -20.92 32.92
N ASP A 216 1.80 -19.61 33.12
CA ASP A 216 0.89 -18.72 33.86
C ASP A 216 -0.42 -18.57 33.12
N LEU A 217 -0.37 -18.36 31.78
CA LEU A 217 -1.55 -18.26 30.93
C LEU A 217 -2.37 -19.57 30.97
N LEU A 218 -1.71 -20.71 30.79
CA LEU A 218 -2.41 -22.01 30.79
C LEU A 218 -3.07 -22.30 32.15
N ASN A 219 -2.36 -22.07 33.26
CA ASN A 219 -2.91 -22.27 34.59
C ASN A 219 -4.18 -21.43 34.78
N HIS A 220 -4.14 -20.16 34.40
CA HIS A 220 -5.30 -19.25 34.51
C HIS A 220 -6.49 -19.77 33.69
N VAL A 221 -6.28 -20.16 32.45
CA VAL A 221 -7.33 -20.70 31.57
C VAL A 221 -7.92 -22.01 32.10
N ILE A 222 -7.05 -22.93 32.57
CA ILE A 222 -7.50 -24.20 33.12
C ILE A 222 -8.36 -24.00 34.39
N ASP A 223 -7.96 -23.09 35.27
CA ASP A 223 -8.75 -22.77 36.48
C ASP A 223 -10.15 -22.22 36.12
N MET A 224 -10.26 -21.44 35.06
CA MET A 224 -11.56 -20.91 34.57
C MET A 224 -12.44 -22.03 33.99
N GLU A 225 -11.89 -22.98 33.25
CA GLU A 225 -12.65 -24.00 32.53
C GLU A 225 -12.90 -25.29 33.34
N LYS A 226 -12.22 -25.46 34.48
CA LYS A 226 -12.28 -26.64 35.32
C LYS A 226 -13.69 -26.99 35.78
N GLU A 227 -14.45 -26.02 36.29
CA GLU A 227 -15.84 -26.22 36.78
C GLU A 227 -16.73 -26.70 35.63
N GLN A 228 -16.55 -26.17 34.43
CA GLN A 228 -17.35 -26.56 33.27
C GLN A 228 -17.01 -27.98 32.80
N ALA A 229 -15.76 -28.36 32.81
CA ALA A 229 -15.29 -29.71 32.49
C ALA A 229 -15.82 -30.73 33.51
N GLU A 230 -15.77 -30.40 34.82
CA GLU A 230 -16.29 -31.25 35.90
C GLU A 230 -17.84 -31.45 35.76
N LYS A 231 -18.59 -30.37 35.48
CA LYS A 231 -20.06 -30.47 35.25
C LYS A 231 -20.40 -31.38 34.08
N LYS A 232 -19.54 -31.45 33.07
CA LYS A 232 -19.73 -32.32 31.90
C LYS A 232 -19.10 -33.71 32.06
N ALA A 233 -18.46 -33.97 33.20
CA ALA A 233 -17.70 -35.20 33.51
C ALA A 233 -16.62 -35.48 32.42
N VAL A 234 -15.91 -34.47 31.98
CA VAL A 234 -14.78 -34.54 31.03
C VAL A 234 -13.47 -34.30 31.76
N HIS A 235 -12.45 -35.13 31.47
CA HIS A 235 -11.13 -35.01 32.08
C HIS A 235 -10.30 -33.95 31.39
N LEU A 236 -10.10 -32.78 32.02
CA LEU A 236 -9.25 -31.72 31.54
C LEU A 236 -7.83 -31.87 32.10
N LYS A 237 -6.83 -32.00 31.23
CA LYS A 237 -5.43 -32.22 31.58
C LYS A 237 -4.55 -31.14 30.95
N MET A 238 -3.49 -30.72 31.65
CA MET A 238 -2.53 -29.73 31.19
C MET A 238 -1.11 -30.27 31.20
N GLU A 239 -0.35 -29.95 30.16
CA GLU A 239 1.07 -30.18 30.04
C GLU A 239 1.74 -28.89 29.50
N CYS A 240 2.75 -28.37 30.19
CA CYS A 240 3.39 -27.14 29.78
C CYS A 240 4.91 -27.20 29.91
N GLU A 241 5.62 -26.93 28.84
CA GLU A 241 7.04 -26.63 28.86
C GLU A 241 7.26 -25.17 29.27
N ALA A 242 8.37 -24.92 29.98
CA ALA A 242 8.68 -23.58 30.45
C ALA A 242 9.26 -22.72 29.33
N PHE A 243 8.42 -21.87 28.73
CA PHE A 243 8.85 -20.82 27.81
C PHE A 243 8.06 -19.56 27.99
N SER A 244 8.61 -18.45 27.50
CA SER A 244 7.90 -17.16 27.38
C SER A 244 7.86 -16.72 25.93
N MET A 245 6.81 -15.97 25.58
CA MET A 245 6.72 -15.29 24.29
C MET A 245 6.06 -13.91 24.43
N LYS A 246 6.31 -13.06 23.43
CA LYS A 246 5.65 -11.79 23.32
C LYS A 246 4.25 -12.00 22.76
N MET A 247 3.22 -11.77 23.58
CA MET A 247 1.82 -11.97 23.20
C MET A 247 0.92 -10.97 23.91
N ASP A 248 -0.30 -10.81 23.44
CA ASP A 248 -1.38 -10.15 24.17
C ASP A 248 -2.09 -11.22 25.02
N PRO A 249 -1.97 -11.19 26.36
CA PRO A 249 -2.49 -12.24 27.22
C PRO A 249 -4.00 -12.40 27.13
N ALA A 250 -4.75 -11.31 27.03
CA ALA A 250 -6.21 -11.34 26.94
C ALA A 250 -6.71 -11.99 25.64
N LEU A 251 -6.05 -11.71 24.53
CA LEU A 251 -6.37 -12.34 23.24
C LEU A 251 -5.99 -13.83 23.25
N MET A 252 -4.82 -14.18 23.79
CA MET A 252 -4.40 -15.58 23.87
C MET A 252 -5.27 -16.39 24.83
N GLU A 253 -5.68 -15.81 25.96
CA GLU A 253 -6.68 -16.39 26.86
C GLU A 253 -8.00 -16.67 26.10
N SER A 254 -8.52 -15.68 25.38
CA SER A 254 -9.72 -15.84 24.57
C SER A 254 -9.57 -16.93 23.51
N LEU A 255 -8.42 -17.06 22.86
CA LEU A 255 -8.12 -18.13 21.91
C LEU A 255 -8.22 -19.49 22.61
N LEU A 256 -7.53 -19.69 23.73
CA LEU A 256 -7.51 -20.96 24.46
C LEU A 256 -8.88 -21.34 25.00
N ILE A 257 -9.62 -20.39 25.58
CA ILE A 257 -11.00 -20.61 26.06
C ILE A 257 -11.89 -21.06 24.90
N ASN A 258 -11.82 -20.43 23.73
CA ASN A 258 -12.61 -20.84 22.57
C ASN A 258 -12.24 -22.24 22.07
N LEU A 259 -10.97 -22.62 22.09
CA LEU A 259 -10.55 -23.98 21.71
C LEU A 259 -11.03 -25.01 22.73
N ILE A 260 -10.92 -24.74 24.02
CA ILE A 260 -11.37 -25.65 25.09
C ILE A 260 -12.90 -25.75 25.08
N ASP A 261 -13.65 -24.66 24.92
CA ASP A 261 -15.12 -24.66 24.78
C ASP A 261 -15.59 -25.52 23.60
N ASN A 262 -14.89 -25.44 22.45
CA ASN A 262 -15.15 -26.31 21.29
C ASN A 262 -14.87 -27.79 21.62
N ALA A 263 -13.75 -28.08 22.25
CA ALA A 263 -13.38 -29.43 22.67
C ALA A 263 -14.37 -30.00 23.68
N LEU A 264 -14.81 -29.20 24.67
CA LEU A 264 -15.82 -29.57 25.63
C LEU A 264 -17.17 -29.90 24.94
N LYS A 265 -17.61 -29.10 23.95
CA LYS A 265 -18.83 -29.34 23.19
C LYS A 265 -18.77 -30.64 22.38
N ALA A 266 -17.60 -30.97 21.81
CA ALA A 266 -17.39 -32.16 21.00
C ALA A 266 -17.22 -33.44 21.80
N THR A 267 -16.78 -33.34 23.06
CA THR A 267 -16.43 -34.49 23.91
C THR A 267 -17.61 -34.91 24.78
N ASP A 268 -17.95 -36.18 24.77
CA ASP A 268 -18.98 -36.75 25.66
C ASP A 268 -18.41 -37.04 27.07
N ALA A 269 -19.30 -37.29 28.03
CA ALA A 269 -18.95 -37.61 29.42
C ALA A 269 -18.00 -38.82 29.50
N GLY A 270 -16.93 -38.71 30.30
CA GLY A 270 -15.86 -39.71 30.42
C GLY A 270 -14.70 -39.50 29.42
N GLY A 271 -14.86 -38.60 28.44
CA GLY A 271 -13.76 -38.24 27.54
C GLY A 271 -12.67 -37.38 28.15
N SER A 272 -11.67 -37.08 27.37
CA SER A 272 -10.50 -36.32 27.84
C SER A 272 -10.14 -35.17 26.89
N ILE A 273 -9.67 -34.06 27.49
CA ILE A 273 -9.13 -32.89 26.77
C ILE A 273 -7.73 -32.63 27.32
N TRP A 274 -6.75 -32.51 26.42
CA TRP A 274 -5.39 -32.12 26.77
C TRP A 274 -5.12 -30.71 26.26
N VAL A 275 -4.61 -29.84 27.11
CA VAL A 275 -4.14 -28.50 26.79
C VAL A 275 -2.64 -28.49 26.98
N LYS A 276 -1.89 -28.27 25.89
CA LYS A 276 -0.44 -28.32 25.91
C LYS A 276 0.19 -27.03 25.41
N ALA A 277 1.33 -26.66 26.02
CA ALA A 277 2.20 -25.63 25.48
C ALA A 277 3.64 -26.14 25.45
N TYR A 278 4.27 -26.07 24.28
CA TYR A 278 5.62 -26.61 24.08
C TYR A 278 6.35 -25.88 22.95
N GLU A 279 7.68 -26.06 22.90
CA GLU A 279 8.51 -25.55 21.83
C GLU A 279 8.98 -26.69 20.93
N LYS A 280 8.78 -26.56 19.61
CA LYS A 280 9.22 -27.57 18.63
C LYS A 280 9.79 -26.87 17.40
N ALA A 281 11.03 -27.20 17.05
CA ALA A 281 11.74 -26.65 15.89
C ALA A 281 11.78 -25.11 15.87
N GLY A 282 11.93 -24.46 17.05
CA GLY A 282 11.98 -23.01 17.20
C GLY A 282 10.62 -22.32 17.10
N LYS A 283 9.53 -23.08 17.02
CA LYS A 283 8.15 -22.58 17.05
C LYS A 283 7.50 -22.86 18.40
N LYS A 284 6.76 -21.90 18.91
CA LYS A 284 5.98 -22.00 20.13
C LYS A 284 4.57 -22.44 19.81
N ILE A 285 4.11 -23.49 20.43
CA ILE A 285 2.86 -24.17 20.08
C ILE A 285 1.97 -24.26 21.31
N PHE A 286 0.73 -23.79 21.16
CA PHE A 286 -0.35 -24.06 22.08
C PHE A 286 -1.30 -25.04 21.41
N GLU A 287 -1.54 -26.19 22.04
CA GLU A 287 -2.30 -27.31 21.50
C GLU A 287 -3.48 -27.63 22.41
N VAL A 288 -4.65 -27.79 21.82
CA VAL A 288 -5.83 -28.36 22.48
C VAL A 288 -6.26 -29.59 21.70
N SER A 289 -6.28 -30.75 22.36
CA SER A 289 -6.67 -32.03 21.78
C SER A 289 -7.78 -32.68 22.58
N ASP A 290 -8.80 -33.20 21.92
CA ASP A 290 -9.96 -33.86 22.51
C ASP A 290 -10.16 -35.27 21.97
N THR A 291 -10.94 -36.08 22.72
CA THR A 291 -11.42 -37.42 22.31
C THR A 291 -12.87 -37.38 21.90
N GLY A 292 -13.29 -36.28 21.28
CA GLY A 292 -14.66 -36.07 20.90
C GLY A 292 -15.04 -36.75 19.58
N MET A 293 -16.17 -36.29 19.02
CA MET A 293 -16.76 -36.86 17.80
C MET A 293 -15.91 -36.67 16.53
N GLY A 294 -14.92 -35.78 16.57
CA GLY A 294 -14.11 -35.40 15.39
C GLY A 294 -14.90 -34.64 14.33
N ILE A 295 -14.23 -34.31 13.24
CA ILE A 295 -14.75 -33.49 12.14
C ILE A 295 -14.57 -34.24 10.82
N PRO A 296 -15.61 -34.37 9.98
CA PRO A 296 -15.49 -34.96 8.65
C PRO A 296 -14.50 -34.18 7.75
N GLU A 297 -13.74 -34.91 6.93
CA GLU A 297 -12.73 -34.31 6.05
C GLU A 297 -13.30 -33.26 5.08
N GLU A 298 -14.51 -33.47 4.59
CA GLU A 298 -15.24 -32.56 3.70
C GLU A 298 -15.58 -31.21 4.34
N GLU A 299 -15.62 -31.15 5.68
CA GLU A 299 -15.93 -29.96 6.46
C GLU A 299 -14.68 -29.15 6.86
N MET A 300 -13.50 -29.79 6.86
CA MET A 300 -12.23 -29.20 7.34
C MET A 300 -11.90 -27.87 6.67
N GLY A 301 -12.23 -27.69 5.40
CA GLY A 301 -11.98 -26.46 4.66
C GLY A 301 -12.86 -25.28 5.04
N LYS A 302 -13.94 -25.49 5.82
CA LYS A 302 -14.96 -24.48 6.14
C LYS A 302 -15.08 -24.18 7.62
N ILE A 303 -14.56 -25.05 8.51
CA ILE A 303 -14.75 -24.92 9.96
C ILE A 303 -14.15 -23.65 10.56
N THR A 304 -13.24 -23.00 9.86
CA THR A 304 -12.65 -21.71 10.23
C THR A 304 -13.44 -20.51 9.73
N ASP A 305 -14.44 -20.72 8.87
CA ASP A 305 -15.30 -19.65 8.37
C ASP A 305 -16.22 -19.15 9.49
N ALA A 306 -16.42 -17.85 9.54
CA ALA A 306 -17.30 -17.24 10.53
C ALA A 306 -18.76 -17.73 10.35
N PHE A 307 -19.43 -18.08 11.45
CA PHE A 307 -20.79 -18.63 11.51
C PHE A 307 -20.98 -20.02 10.89
N TYR A 308 -19.86 -20.67 10.50
CA TYR A 308 -19.93 -22.04 10.02
C TYR A 308 -20.11 -23.02 11.19
N MET A 309 -20.96 -24.01 11.01
CA MET A 309 -21.23 -25.07 11.98
C MET A 309 -21.52 -26.38 11.23
N VAL A 310 -20.79 -27.45 11.55
CA VAL A 310 -20.96 -28.78 10.97
C VAL A 310 -22.36 -29.33 11.24
N ASP A 311 -22.85 -29.24 12.49
CA ASP A 311 -24.24 -29.56 12.87
C ASP A 311 -24.89 -28.36 13.53
N LYS A 312 -25.74 -27.67 12.78
CA LYS A 312 -26.49 -26.51 13.26
C LYS A 312 -27.48 -26.84 14.38
N SER A 313 -28.00 -28.07 14.43
CA SER A 313 -29.03 -28.46 15.40
C SER A 313 -28.41 -28.72 16.77
N ARG A 314 -27.32 -29.46 16.82
CA ARG A 314 -26.57 -29.78 18.05
C ARG A 314 -25.88 -28.53 18.59
N SER A 315 -25.16 -27.82 17.73
CA SER A 315 -24.43 -26.59 18.10
C SER A 315 -25.37 -25.51 18.67
N ARG A 316 -26.56 -25.37 18.14
CA ARG A 316 -27.58 -24.44 18.70
C ARG A 316 -28.04 -24.81 20.10
N LYS A 317 -28.19 -26.09 20.39
CA LYS A 317 -28.58 -26.58 21.75
C LYS A 317 -27.46 -26.30 22.78
N GLU A 318 -26.21 -26.36 22.35
CA GLU A 318 -25.03 -26.16 23.18
C GLU A 318 -24.48 -24.70 23.16
N GLY A 319 -25.24 -23.75 22.58
CA GLY A 319 -24.89 -22.32 22.56
C GLY A 319 -23.77 -21.95 21.60
N GLY A 320 -23.49 -22.78 20.60
CA GLY A 320 -22.50 -22.48 19.57
C GLY A 320 -22.92 -21.32 18.68
N SER A 321 -22.01 -20.42 18.36
CA SER A 321 -22.21 -19.25 17.48
C SER A 321 -21.54 -19.40 16.12
N GLY A 322 -20.65 -20.39 15.94
CA GLY A 322 -19.81 -20.51 14.74
C GLY A 322 -18.73 -19.43 14.61
N LEU A 323 -18.52 -18.62 15.64
CA LEU A 323 -17.50 -17.55 15.64
C LEU A 323 -16.20 -17.94 16.35
N GLY A 324 -16.22 -18.97 17.19
CA GLY A 324 -15.08 -19.29 18.06
C GLY A 324 -13.81 -19.61 17.30
N LEU A 325 -13.88 -20.49 16.30
CA LEU A 325 -12.70 -20.89 15.54
C LEU A 325 -12.19 -19.78 14.60
N ALA A 326 -13.11 -19.02 13.98
CA ALA A 326 -12.76 -17.83 13.20
C ALA A 326 -12.05 -16.76 14.06
N LEU A 327 -12.47 -16.58 15.31
CA LEU A 327 -11.80 -15.73 16.28
C LEU A 327 -10.38 -16.23 16.59
N CYS A 328 -10.22 -17.54 16.81
CA CYS A 328 -8.90 -18.15 17.05
C CYS A 328 -7.95 -17.96 15.87
N VAL A 329 -8.41 -18.11 14.63
CA VAL A 329 -7.62 -17.82 13.42
C VAL A 329 -7.15 -16.36 13.45
N LYS A 330 -8.07 -15.43 13.71
CA LYS A 330 -7.73 -14.00 13.71
C LYS A 330 -6.75 -13.63 14.82
N VAL A 331 -6.91 -14.19 16.00
CA VAL A 331 -5.94 -13.98 17.12
C VAL A 331 -4.56 -14.54 16.75
N ALA A 332 -4.50 -15.75 16.19
CA ALA A 332 -3.22 -16.34 15.75
C ALA A 332 -2.51 -15.48 14.68
N GLU A 333 -3.25 -15.01 13.65
CA GLU A 333 -2.73 -14.09 12.63
C GLU A 333 -2.15 -12.80 13.22
N LEU A 334 -2.85 -12.20 14.18
CA LEU A 334 -2.41 -10.97 14.82
C LEU A 334 -1.12 -11.15 15.64
N HIS A 335 -0.84 -12.38 16.10
CA HIS A 335 0.41 -12.74 16.78
C HIS A 335 1.49 -13.25 15.81
N GLY A 336 1.26 -13.16 14.48
CA GLY A 336 2.20 -13.63 13.44
C GLY A 336 2.25 -15.13 13.27
N GLY A 337 1.25 -15.86 13.82
CA GLY A 337 1.11 -17.31 13.76
C GLY A 337 -0.06 -17.76 12.87
N PHE A 338 -0.39 -19.05 13.02
CA PHE A 338 -1.51 -19.66 12.30
C PHE A 338 -2.09 -20.84 13.09
N LEU A 339 -3.30 -21.29 12.74
CA LEU A 339 -3.90 -22.50 13.28
C LEU A 339 -3.62 -23.71 12.36
N GLN A 340 -3.28 -24.84 12.97
CA GLN A 340 -3.23 -26.15 12.34
C GLN A 340 -4.26 -27.03 13.01
N ILE A 341 -5.11 -27.70 12.21
CA ILE A 341 -6.21 -28.53 12.70
C ILE A 341 -6.07 -29.91 12.11
N GLU A 342 -6.11 -30.92 12.96
CA GLU A 342 -6.11 -32.35 12.61
C GLU A 342 -7.30 -33.00 13.29
N SER A 343 -8.11 -33.72 12.55
CA SER A 343 -9.31 -34.37 13.09
C SER A 343 -9.65 -35.61 12.31
N GLN A 344 -10.17 -36.61 13.02
CA GLN A 344 -10.75 -37.83 12.42
C GLN A 344 -12.11 -38.12 13.08
N PRO A 345 -13.15 -38.41 12.30
CA PRO A 345 -14.45 -38.77 12.83
C PRO A 345 -14.37 -39.95 13.81
N GLY A 346 -14.87 -39.72 15.04
CA GLY A 346 -14.89 -40.72 16.13
C GLY A 346 -13.56 -40.83 16.92
N GLU A 347 -12.48 -40.17 16.53
CA GLU A 347 -11.22 -40.19 17.24
C GLU A 347 -10.91 -38.92 18.01
N GLY A 348 -11.50 -37.80 17.59
CA GLY A 348 -11.35 -36.49 18.21
C GLY A 348 -10.70 -35.45 17.29
N THR A 349 -10.35 -34.32 17.88
CA THR A 349 -9.76 -33.17 17.17
C THR A 349 -8.54 -32.65 17.92
N THR A 350 -7.53 -32.26 17.19
CA THR A 350 -6.34 -31.54 17.70
C THR A 350 -6.19 -30.22 16.97
N VAL A 351 -6.21 -29.12 17.72
CA VAL A 351 -6.00 -27.78 17.20
C VAL A 351 -4.71 -27.20 17.78
N ARG A 352 -3.81 -26.74 16.94
CA ARG A 352 -2.53 -26.12 17.31
C ARG A 352 -2.48 -24.68 16.85
N ALA A 353 -2.25 -23.76 17.78
CA ALA A 353 -1.85 -22.39 17.47
C ALA A 353 -0.31 -22.34 17.45
N VAL A 354 0.26 -22.04 16.29
CA VAL A 354 1.70 -22.11 16.01
C VAL A 354 2.25 -20.70 15.80
N PHE A 355 3.30 -20.32 16.55
CA PHE A 355 3.92 -18.99 16.56
C PHE A 355 5.42 -19.04 16.31
#